data_17fc8695db8cc81c85715d3fc7f28a18
#
_entry.id   17fc8695db8cc81c85715d3fc7f28a18
#
_cell.length_a   1.000
_cell.length_b   1.000
_cell.length_c   1.000
_cell.angle_alpha   90.00
_cell.angle_beta   90.00
_cell.angle_gamma   90.00
#
_symmetry.space_group_name_H-M   'P 1'
#
loop_
_entity.id
_entity.type
_entity.pdbx_description
1 polymer ?
#
loop_
_entity_poly.entity_id
_entity_poly.type
_entity_poly.pdbx_seq_one_letter_code
_entity_poly.pdbx_strand_id
1 'polypeptide(L)'
;MKGKLASSTRVSIMHRPLPEEANHAGSVHGGNLMRHLDEVGSLVAMRYARSRIATVAVEYMSFLGPVLPNEIVHFHGSVNAVGNSSMEVGIRTEAEDPL
;
A
#
# COMPACT_ATOMS: atom_id res chain seq x y z
N MET A 1 9.59 -1.17 17.93
CA MET A 1 9.68 -2.38 17.09
C MET A 1 10.94 -3.12 17.47
N LYS A 2 10.77 -4.36 17.89
CA LYS A 2 11.86 -5.11 18.48
C LYS A 2 12.77 -5.72 17.40
N GLY A 3 14.06 -5.43 17.46
CA GLY A 3 15.07 -6.05 16.61
C GLY A 3 15.23 -5.49 15.20
N LYS A 4 14.36 -4.57 14.76
CA LYS A 4 14.43 -3.98 13.42
C LYS A 4 13.96 -2.55 13.44
N LEU A 5 14.62 -1.71 12.62
CA LEU A 5 14.14 -0.35 12.37
C LEU A 5 13.01 -0.41 11.33
N ALA A 6 12.07 0.54 11.44
CA ALA A 6 10.96 0.62 10.49
C ALA A 6 11.45 0.72 9.04
N SER A 7 12.51 1.49 8.80
CA SER A 7 13.08 1.66 7.47
C SER A 7 13.60 0.36 6.87
N SER A 8 14.05 -0.61 7.70
CA SER A 8 14.56 -1.90 7.20
C SER A 8 13.43 -2.84 6.78
N THR A 9 12.17 -2.50 7.09
CA THR A 9 11.01 -3.32 6.72
C THR A 9 10.30 -2.79 5.49
N ARG A 10 10.81 -1.72 4.90
CA ARG A 10 10.12 -1.04 3.78
C ARG A 10 10.01 -1.92 2.56
N VAL A 11 8.83 -1.90 1.97
CA VAL A 11 8.54 -2.46 0.65
C VAL A 11 8.01 -1.32 -0.20
N SER A 12 8.59 -1.13 -1.37
CA SER A 12 8.13 -0.10 -2.31
C SER A 12 7.69 -0.78 -3.60
N ILE A 13 6.50 -0.46 -4.05
CA ILE A 13 5.90 -1.02 -5.27
C ILE A 13 5.43 0.13 -6.13
N MET A 14 5.70 0.03 -7.44
CA MET A 14 5.18 0.95 -8.43
C MET A 14 4.08 0.26 -9.21
N HIS A 15 3.02 1.00 -9.51
CA HIS A 15 1.91 0.50 -10.32
C HIS A 15 1.49 1.56 -11.33
N ARG A 16 1.36 1.14 -12.58
CA ARG A 16 0.81 1.98 -13.62
C ARG A 16 -0.65 1.58 -13.85
N PRO A 17 -1.62 2.40 -13.43
CA PRO A 17 -3.03 2.05 -13.61
C PRO A 17 -3.38 1.93 -15.09
N LEU A 18 -4.15 0.90 -15.41
CA LEU A 18 -4.66 0.70 -16.75
C LEU A 18 -5.95 1.49 -16.95
N PRO A 19 -6.33 1.83 -18.22
CA PRO A 19 -7.58 2.57 -18.46
C PRO A 19 -8.82 1.90 -17.86
N GLU A 20 -8.89 0.57 -17.83
CA GLU A 20 -10.01 -0.15 -17.24
C GLU A 20 -10.09 -0.03 -15.72
N GLU A 21 -9.05 0.49 -15.07
CA GLU A 21 -9.09 0.77 -13.62
C GLU A 21 -9.72 2.13 -13.33
N ALA A 22 -9.96 2.93 -14.35
CA ALA A 22 -10.58 4.24 -14.17
C ALA A 22 -12.09 4.13 -13.98
N ASN A 23 -12.63 5.03 -13.18
CA ASN A 23 -14.07 5.19 -13.06
C ASN A 23 -14.59 6.09 -14.21
N HIS A 24 -15.91 6.30 -14.24
CA HIS A 24 -16.54 7.12 -15.29
C HIS A 24 -16.13 8.60 -15.22
N ALA A 25 -15.54 9.05 -14.12
CA ALA A 25 -15.01 10.41 -13.99
C ALA A 25 -13.57 10.56 -14.47
N GLY A 26 -12.95 9.47 -14.92
CA GLY A 26 -11.59 9.50 -15.48
C GLY A 26 -10.47 9.34 -14.47
N SER A 27 -10.77 9.12 -13.21
CA SER A 27 -9.74 8.84 -12.21
C SER A 27 -9.73 7.35 -11.82
N VAL A 28 -8.62 6.89 -11.25
CA VAL A 28 -8.50 5.50 -10.83
C VAL A 28 -9.52 5.19 -9.75
N HIS A 29 -10.22 4.07 -9.90
CA HIS A 29 -11.25 3.66 -8.97
C HIS A 29 -10.65 3.38 -7.57
N GLY A 30 -11.28 3.95 -6.53
CA GLY A 30 -10.79 3.79 -5.15
C GLY A 30 -10.67 2.34 -4.72
N GLY A 31 -11.58 1.47 -5.17
CA GLY A 31 -11.52 0.05 -4.86
C GLY A 31 -10.28 -0.63 -5.42
N ASN A 32 -9.81 -0.21 -6.60
CA ASN A 32 -8.57 -0.74 -7.17
C ASN A 32 -7.36 -0.30 -6.34
N LEU A 33 -7.34 0.96 -5.90
CA LEU A 33 -6.26 1.43 -5.03
C LEU A 33 -6.26 0.68 -3.70
N MET A 34 -7.43 0.43 -3.12
CA MET A 34 -7.54 -0.35 -1.88
C MET A 34 -7.01 -1.75 -2.03
N ARG A 35 -7.27 -2.40 -3.16
CA ARG A 35 -6.75 -3.73 -3.44
C ARG A 35 -5.22 -3.74 -3.46
N HIS A 36 -4.61 -2.74 -4.07
CA HIS A 36 -3.15 -2.61 -4.09
C HIS A 36 -2.59 -2.32 -2.70
N LEU A 37 -3.28 -1.50 -1.91
CA LEU A 37 -2.88 -1.23 -0.52
C LEU A 37 -2.89 -2.50 0.32
N ASP A 38 -3.93 -3.33 0.16
CA ASP A 38 -4.02 -4.61 0.85
C ASP A 38 -2.85 -5.53 0.47
N GLU A 39 -2.55 -5.59 -0.82
CA GLU A 39 -1.45 -6.41 -1.34
C GLU A 39 -0.10 -5.95 -0.78
N VAL A 40 0.16 -4.65 -0.80
CA VAL A 40 1.41 -4.09 -0.26
C VAL A 40 1.52 -4.37 1.23
N GLY A 41 0.43 -4.16 1.97
CA GLY A 41 0.39 -4.43 3.41
C GLY A 41 0.69 -5.89 3.73
N SER A 42 0.13 -6.81 2.96
CA SER A 42 0.38 -8.24 3.11
C SER A 42 1.85 -8.58 2.86
N LEU A 43 2.44 -8.02 1.82
CA LEU A 43 3.84 -8.27 1.48
C LEU A 43 4.78 -7.77 2.59
N VAL A 44 4.51 -6.58 3.12
CA VAL A 44 5.30 -6.03 4.23
C VAL A 44 5.23 -6.95 5.43
N ALA A 45 4.03 -7.37 5.80
CA ALA A 45 3.82 -8.21 6.98
C ALA A 45 4.45 -9.59 6.82
N MET A 46 4.31 -10.21 5.66
CA MET A 46 4.90 -11.52 5.39
C MET A 46 6.43 -11.48 5.43
N ARG A 47 7.02 -10.45 4.86
CA ARG A 47 8.48 -10.29 4.88
C ARG A 47 9.01 -10.11 6.29
N TYR A 48 8.30 -9.34 7.10
CA TYR A 48 8.70 -9.13 8.49
C TYR A 48 8.57 -10.42 9.30
N ALA A 49 7.42 -11.07 9.21
CA ALA A 49 7.11 -12.25 10.01
C ALA A 49 7.80 -13.52 9.51
N ARG A 50 8.23 -13.53 8.24
CA ARG A 50 8.76 -14.72 7.57
C ARG A 50 7.77 -15.88 7.59
N SER A 51 6.49 -15.58 7.52
CA SER A 51 5.42 -16.56 7.52
C SER A 51 4.23 -16.05 6.75
N ARG A 52 3.30 -16.94 6.43
CA ARG A 52 2.04 -16.55 5.83
C ARG A 52 1.19 -15.83 6.85
N ILE A 53 0.49 -14.81 6.40
CA ILE A 53 -0.45 -14.07 7.23
C ILE A 53 -1.84 -14.18 6.61
N ALA A 54 -2.86 -14.13 7.47
CA ALA A 54 -4.23 -14.35 7.03
C ALA A 54 -4.95 -13.07 6.66
N THR A 55 -4.98 -12.09 7.51
CA THR A 55 -5.90 -10.98 7.33
C THR A 55 -5.25 -9.64 7.64
N VAL A 56 -5.55 -8.67 6.78
CA VAL A 56 -5.20 -7.28 7.01
C VAL A 56 -6.50 -6.51 7.18
N ALA A 57 -6.60 -5.75 8.25
CA ALA A 57 -7.69 -4.82 8.45
C ALA A 57 -7.22 -3.43 8.07
N VAL A 58 -8.02 -2.73 7.26
CA VAL A 58 -7.75 -1.33 6.94
C VAL A 58 -8.54 -0.48 7.92
N GLU A 59 -7.85 0.17 8.86
CA GLU A 59 -8.48 0.97 9.89
C GLU A 59 -8.66 2.43 9.47
N TYR A 60 -7.76 2.94 8.66
CA TYR A 60 -7.81 4.34 8.24
C TYR A 60 -7.26 4.50 6.83
N MET A 61 -7.99 5.25 6.01
CA MET A 61 -7.57 5.58 4.67
C MET A 61 -8.01 6.99 4.32
N SER A 62 -7.13 7.72 3.64
CA SER A 62 -7.41 9.09 3.22
C SER A 62 -6.88 9.28 1.80
N PHE A 63 -7.72 9.83 0.92
CA PHE A 63 -7.33 10.19 -0.43
C PHE A 63 -7.25 11.72 -0.51
N LEU A 64 -6.06 12.23 -0.78
CA LEU A 64 -5.84 13.68 -0.86
C LEU A 64 -6.18 14.24 -2.24
N GLY A 65 -6.35 13.38 -3.24
CA GLY A 65 -6.71 13.79 -4.58
C GLY A 65 -6.89 12.60 -5.50
N PRO A 66 -7.37 12.82 -6.73
CA PRO A 66 -7.56 11.74 -7.67
C PRO A 66 -6.24 11.24 -8.23
N VAL A 67 -6.20 9.95 -8.57
CA VAL A 67 -5.09 9.35 -9.33
C VAL A 67 -5.59 9.12 -10.75
N LEU A 68 -4.81 9.57 -11.72
CA LEU A 68 -5.15 9.45 -13.12
C LEU A 68 -4.47 8.23 -13.76
N PRO A 69 -5.10 7.58 -14.76
CA PRO A 69 -4.53 6.37 -15.36
C PRO A 69 -3.17 6.55 -16.03
N ASN A 70 -2.81 7.79 -16.38
CA ASN A 70 -1.50 8.07 -16.98
C ASN A 70 -0.43 8.37 -15.95
N GLU A 71 -0.75 8.32 -14.68
CA GLU A 71 0.19 8.54 -13.61
C GLU A 71 0.75 7.22 -13.09
N ILE A 72 1.93 7.30 -12.44
CA ILE A 72 2.53 6.15 -11.77
C ILE A 72 2.21 6.27 -10.28
N VAL A 73 1.69 5.20 -9.70
CA VAL A 73 1.38 5.16 -8.28
C VAL A 73 2.53 4.45 -7.56
N HIS A 74 3.06 5.08 -6.54
CA HIS A 74 4.09 4.51 -5.67
C HIS A 74 3.47 4.17 -4.33
N PHE A 75 3.65 2.92 -3.90
CA PHE A 75 3.21 2.45 -2.60
C PHE A 75 4.44 2.14 -1.77
N HIS A 76 4.59 2.80 -0.62
CA HIS A 76 5.70 2.58 0.29
C HIS A 76 5.14 2.08 1.62
N GLY A 77 5.37 0.82 1.92
CA GLY A 77 4.87 0.21 3.14
C GLY A 77 6.00 -0.16 4.09
N SER A 78 5.74 -0.08 5.38
CA SER A 78 6.68 -0.49 6.42
C SER A 78 5.93 -0.89 7.68
N VAL A 79 6.59 -1.68 8.53
CA VAL A 79 6.03 -2.05 9.83
C VAL A 79 6.23 -0.89 10.80
N ASN A 80 5.12 -0.42 11.39
CA ASN A 80 5.16 0.68 12.36
C ASN A 80 5.19 0.18 13.81
N ALA A 81 4.48 -0.92 14.09
CA ALA A 81 4.37 -1.45 15.44
C ALA A 81 4.08 -2.94 15.39
N VAL A 82 4.53 -3.67 16.42
CA VAL A 82 4.36 -5.12 16.53
C VAL A 82 3.82 -5.46 17.91
N GLY A 83 2.74 -6.25 17.93
CA GLY A 83 2.22 -6.86 19.15
C GLY A 83 2.57 -8.35 19.22
N ASN A 84 1.97 -9.08 20.17
CA ASN A 84 2.23 -10.50 20.33
C ASN A 84 1.78 -11.36 19.15
N SER A 85 0.63 -11.02 18.58
CA SER A 85 0.04 -11.76 17.46
C SER A 85 -0.47 -10.83 16.36
N SER A 86 -0.03 -9.57 16.38
CA SER A 86 -0.49 -8.56 15.41
C SER A 86 0.65 -7.62 15.06
N MET A 87 0.48 -6.92 13.96
CA MET A 87 1.37 -5.83 13.60
C MET A 87 0.60 -4.75 12.86
N GLU A 88 1.11 -3.54 12.97
CA GLU A 88 0.59 -2.40 12.24
C GLU A 88 1.52 -2.09 11.08
N VAL A 89 0.96 -1.98 9.88
CA VAL A 89 1.70 -1.62 8.67
C VAL A 89 1.19 -0.27 8.20
N GLY A 90 2.11 0.66 8.02
CA GLY A 90 1.79 1.96 7.43
C GLY A 90 2.15 1.97 5.96
N ILE A 91 1.30 2.57 5.12
CA ILE A 91 1.54 2.67 3.68
C ILE A 91 1.37 4.12 3.26
N ARG A 92 2.40 4.67 2.63
CA ARG A 92 2.34 5.98 2.00
C ARG A 92 2.16 5.79 0.50
N THR A 93 1.19 6.49 -0.07
CA THR A 93 0.87 6.39 -1.49
C THR A 93 1.09 7.74 -2.15
N GLU A 94 1.82 7.74 -3.25
CA GLU A 94 2.11 8.94 -4.03
C GLU A 94 1.76 8.68 -5.50
N ALA A 95 1.25 9.71 -6.17
CA ALA A 95 1.02 9.67 -7.61
C ALA A 95 2.05 10.56 -8.29
N GLU A 96 2.64 10.07 -9.36
CA GLU A 96 3.65 10.77 -10.13
C GLU A 96 3.20 10.90 -11.57
N ASP A 97 3.27 12.12 -12.10
CA ASP A 97 3.15 12.33 -13.55
C ASP A 97 4.54 12.09 -14.15
N PRO A 98 4.73 11.04 -14.95
CA PRO A 98 6.06 10.70 -15.47
C PRO A 98 6.56 11.63 -16.58
N LEU A 99 5.71 12.53 -17.04
CA LEU A 99 6.05 13.49 -18.09
C LEU A 99 6.25 14.88 -17.54
#